data_12c3131982b8a44978d47d159e6fff16
#
_entry.id   12c3131982b8a44978d47d159e6fff16
#
_cell.length_a   1.000
_cell.length_b   1.000
_cell.length_c   1.000
_cell.angle_alpha   90.00
_cell.angle_beta   90.00
_cell.angle_gamma   90.00
#
_symmetry.space_group_name_H-M   'P 1'
#
loop_
_entity.id
_entity.type
_entity.pdbx_description
1 polymer ?
#
loop_
_entity_poly.entity_id
_entity_poly.type
_entity_poly.pdbx_seq_one_letter_code
_entity_poly.pdbx_strand_id
1 'polypeptide(L)'
;MMGGICSRKRDQPVIEEGGVSRVVSGRYCKSSSSKWLGTSFFRSTVEQSPGVAGICPSLLELCISKICRDIDKYSSLSLLPRDVSQQIFNELVCSQSLTHDSLQAFRDCALEDVGLGEYPSVNDSWMDAICSQGSSLLSVDLSGSEVTDAGLALLKDCSNLQSLTYNYCDHVSEHGLEHISGLSNLKCLSFKRSSAISAEGMHTFSSLFNLEKLDLERCPEIHGGFVHLKGLTKLKSLNVRCCKCVTDSDLKAISGLTNLNELQISNCNITDSGISYLKGLQKLNMLNLEGCNVTSACLESISALVALAYLNLNRCSLSDEGCDKFSGLTNLKVLSLGFNSITDACLVHLKGLTNLESLNLDSCKIGDEGLANLAGFVLMKNLELSDTEVGSNGIRHLSGLKNLEKLNLSFTLVTDSSLKKLSGLTSLKSLNLDARQITDAGLAAITGLTKLTHLDLFGARISDSGANSLKHFKNLQSLEICGGGLTDAGVKNLKDLVCLTWLNLSQNCNLTDKSLEVISGLTALVSLNISNSRITNEGLQYLKPLKNLRSLTLESSKVTASEIRKLQFAALPNLVSFRPE
;
A
#
# COMPACT_ATOMS: atom_id res chain seq x y z
N MET A 1 -29.20 -31.84 -7.50
CA MET A 1 -29.19 -30.36 -7.44
C MET A 1 -27.84 -29.96 -6.88
N MET A 2 -26.87 -29.75 -7.74
CA MET A 2 -25.52 -29.38 -7.31
C MET A 2 -25.43 -27.86 -7.30
N GLY A 3 -25.45 -27.27 -6.10
CA GLY A 3 -25.10 -25.87 -5.92
C GLY A 3 -23.60 -25.71 -5.94
N GLY A 4 -23.07 -25.10 -7.00
CA GLY A 4 -21.66 -24.78 -7.09
C GLY A 4 -21.27 -23.83 -5.95
N ILE A 5 -20.34 -24.26 -5.14
CA ILE A 5 -19.71 -23.48 -4.09
C ILE A 5 -18.76 -22.50 -4.80
N CYS A 6 -19.22 -21.26 -5.01
CA CYS A 6 -18.33 -20.18 -5.42
C CYS A 6 -17.56 -19.72 -4.18
N SER A 7 -16.47 -20.40 -3.85
CA SER A 7 -15.53 -19.92 -2.86
C SER A 7 -14.64 -18.85 -3.52
N ARG A 8 -14.61 -17.65 -2.97
CA ARG A 8 -13.57 -16.68 -3.28
C ARG A 8 -12.24 -17.33 -2.93
N LYS A 9 -11.51 -17.85 -3.93
CA LYS A 9 -10.10 -18.22 -3.70
C LYS A 9 -9.38 -16.94 -3.34
N ARG A 10 -8.83 -16.88 -2.13
CA ARG A 10 -7.84 -15.87 -1.80
C ARG A 10 -6.75 -15.98 -2.85
N ASP A 11 -6.52 -14.92 -3.63
CA ASP A 11 -5.38 -14.82 -4.51
C ASP A 11 -4.12 -14.83 -3.64
N GLN A 12 -3.62 -16.02 -3.38
CA GLN A 12 -2.23 -16.17 -2.95
C GLN A 12 -1.38 -15.86 -4.18
N PRO A 13 -0.34 -15.04 -4.08
CA PRO A 13 0.61 -14.91 -5.16
C PRO A 13 1.29 -16.27 -5.34
N VAL A 14 0.86 -16.98 -6.38
CA VAL A 14 1.57 -18.16 -6.87
C VAL A 14 2.89 -17.67 -7.45
N ILE A 15 3.99 -18.11 -6.85
CA ILE A 15 5.32 -17.96 -7.41
C ILE A 15 5.39 -18.96 -8.57
N GLU A 16 5.16 -18.51 -9.79
CA GLU A 16 5.57 -19.26 -10.98
C GLU A 16 6.99 -18.84 -11.35
N GLU A 17 7.89 -19.80 -11.27
CA GLU A 17 9.21 -19.74 -11.88
C GLU A 17 9.07 -19.91 -13.40
N GLY A 18 9.66 -19.01 -14.15
CA GLY A 18 10.13 -19.24 -15.50
C GLY A 18 9.25 -18.71 -16.64
N GLY A 19 9.76 -17.72 -17.35
CA GLY A 19 9.29 -17.37 -18.68
C GLY A 19 9.34 -15.88 -19.00
N VAL A 20 10.41 -15.47 -19.65
CA VAL A 20 10.62 -14.12 -20.18
C VAL A 20 9.53 -13.79 -21.21
N SER A 21 8.68 -12.83 -20.92
CA SER A 21 7.97 -12.06 -21.93
C SER A 21 7.72 -10.64 -21.41
N ARG A 22 8.38 -9.69 -22.05
CA ARG A 22 8.20 -8.24 -21.81
C ARG A 22 6.77 -7.86 -22.23
N VAL A 23 5.90 -7.62 -21.26
CA VAL A 23 4.71 -6.81 -21.46
C VAL A 23 4.83 -5.61 -20.53
N VAL A 24 5.03 -4.45 -21.13
CA VAL A 24 5.02 -3.14 -20.46
C VAL A 24 3.60 -2.89 -19.95
N SER A 25 3.36 -3.15 -18.68
CA SER A 25 2.16 -2.71 -17.99
C SER A 25 2.58 -1.66 -16.96
N GLY A 26 2.42 -0.38 -17.33
CA GLY A 26 2.59 0.74 -16.41
C GLY A 26 1.60 0.65 -15.25
N ARG A 27 2.01 0.08 -14.13
CA ARG A 27 1.36 0.26 -12.85
C ARG A 27 2.12 1.33 -12.10
N TYR A 28 1.59 2.55 -12.11
CA TYR A 28 2.03 3.59 -11.18
C TYR A 28 1.71 3.15 -9.75
N CYS A 29 2.64 2.46 -9.10
CA CYS A 29 2.73 2.47 -7.66
C CYS A 29 3.41 3.78 -7.27
N LYS A 30 2.68 4.70 -6.66
CA LYS A 30 3.30 5.87 -6.01
C LYS A 30 4.36 5.34 -5.06
N SER A 31 5.62 5.57 -5.36
CA SER A 31 6.74 5.26 -4.50
C SER A 31 6.50 5.91 -3.13
N SER A 32 6.54 5.13 -2.06
CA SER A 32 6.40 5.64 -0.70
C SER A 32 7.61 6.42 -0.21
N SER A 33 8.63 6.60 -1.04
CA SER A 33 9.86 7.29 -0.70
C SER A 33 9.71 8.80 -0.52
N SER A 34 8.73 9.45 -1.19
CA SER A 34 8.50 10.90 -1.04
C SER A 34 7.83 11.33 0.28
N LYS A 35 7.46 10.39 1.16
CA LYS A 35 6.88 10.70 2.50
C LYS A 35 7.91 10.88 3.61
N TRP A 36 9.21 10.72 3.34
CA TRP A 36 10.23 10.66 4.36
C TRP A 36 11.10 11.91 4.52
N LEU A 37 11.06 12.84 3.57
CA LEU A 37 11.65 14.16 3.74
C LEU A 37 10.54 15.10 4.22
N GLY A 38 10.53 15.36 5.52
CA GLY A 38 9.66 16.35 6.13
C GLY A 38 9.89 17.72 5.46
N THR A 39 8.77 18.39 5.16
CA THR A 39 8.68 19.72 4.58
C THR A 39 9.15 19.84 3.13
N SER A 40 8.42 19.25 2.20
CA SER A 40 8.30 19.81 0.87
C SER A 40 6.90 20.40 0.72
N PHE A 41 6.81 21.72 0.72
CA PHE A 41 5.62 22.48 0.35
C PHE A 41 5.43 22.43 -1.17
N PHE A 42 5.17 21.25 -1.75
CA PHE A 42 4.70 21.18 -3.12
C PHE A 42 3.54 20.20 -3.20
N ARG A 43 2.33 20.77 -3.21
CA ARG A 43 1.15 20.09 -3.74
C ARG A 43 1.44 19.80 -5.22
N SER A 44 1.48 18.54 -5.58
CA SER A 44 1.38 18.14 -6.98
C SER A 44 0.02 18.61 -7.52
N THR A 45 0.04 19.66 -8.32
CA THR A 45 -1.10 20.11 -9.09
C THR A 45 -1.23 19.28 -10.35
N VAL A 46 -1.58 18.01 -10.25
CA VAL A 46 -2.23 17.27 -11.34
C VAL A 46 -3.12 16.18 -10.74
N GLU A 47 -4.14 16.60 -10.02
CA GLU A 47 -5.44 15.96 -10.05
C GLU A 47 -6.44 17.11 -10.30
N GLN A 48 -6.77 17.33 -11.54
CA GLN A 48 -7.93 18.15 -11.87
C GLN A 48 -9.17 17.40 -11.40
N SER A 49 -9.55 17.66 -10.14
CA SER A 49 -10.93 17.43 -9.71
C SER A 49 -11.79 18.44 -10.43
N PRO A 50 -12.83 18.05 -11.17
CA PRO A 50 -13.75 19.00 -11.77
C PRO A 50 -14.55 19.66 -10.64
N GLY A 51 -14.20 20.91 -10.29
CA GLY A 51 -14.98 21.67 -9.32
C GLY A 51 -14.28 22.77 -8.54
N VAL A 52 -12.97 23.01 -8.73
CA VAL A 52 -12.32 24.20 -8.16
C VAL A 52 -12.14 25.22 -9.27
N ALA A 53 -12.85 26.34 -9.17
CA ALA A 53 -12.71 27.50 -10.06
C ALA A 53 -11.23 27.89 -10.16
N GLY A 54 -10.73 28.05 -11.39
CA GLY A 54 -9.34 28.20 -11.74
C GLY A 54 -8.62 29.27 -10.92
N ILE A 55 -7.64 28.84 -10.13
CA ILE A 55 -6.60 29.74 -9.63
C ILE A 55 -5.74 30.07 -10.85
N CYS A 56 -5.67 31.35 -11.20
CA CYS A 56 -4.80 31.81 -12.28
C CYS A 56 -3.35 31.43 -11.92
N PRO A 57 -2.61 30.73 -12.80
CA PRO A 57 -1.23 30.37 -12.51
C PRO A 57 -0.38 31.64 -12.30
N SER A 58 0.58 31.55 -11.40
CA SER A 58 1.52 32.64 -11.17
C SER A 58 2.38 32.89 -12.40
N LEU A 59 2.99 34.08 -12.50
CA LEU A 59 3.92 34.39 -13.59
C LEU A 59 5.09 33.40 -13.59
N LEU A 60 5.57 33.00 -12.42
CA LEU A 60 6.65 32.01 -12.30
C LEU A 60 6.23 30.64 -12.88
N GLU A 61 5.05 30.14 -12.55
CA GLU A 61 4.53 28.88 -13.10
C GLU A 61 4.38 28.94 -14.63
N LEU A 62 3.93 30.07 -15.15
CA LEU A 62 3.82 30.28 -16.61
C LEU A 62 5.20 30.29 -17.26
N CYS A 63 6.20 30.94 -16.65
CA CYS A 63 7.59 30.97 -17.14
C CYS A 63 8.19 29.56 -17.12
N ILE A 64 8.05 28.81 -16.00
CA ILE A 64 8.53 27.43 -15.90
C ILE A 64 7.90 26.56 -16.98
N SER A 65 6.56 26.60 -17.12
CA SER A 65 5.85 25.83 -18.15
C SER A 65 6.31 26.21 -19.57
N LYS A 66 6.66 27.47 -19.81
CA LYS A 66 7.19 27.92 -21.11
C LYS A 66 8.60 27.39 -21.35
N ILE A 67 9.48 27.44 -20.34
CA ILE A 67 10.85 26.90 -20.43
C ILE A 67 10.80 25.38 -20.65
N CYS A 68 9.96 24.64 -19.92
CA CYS A 68 9.82 23.20 -20.08
C CYS A 68 9.37 22.83 -21.52
N ARG A 69 8.46 23.58 -22.11
CA ARG A 69 8.03 23.35 -23.51
C ARG A 69 9.12 23.63 -24.54
N ASP A 70 10.00 24.56 -24.24
CA ASP A 70 11.06 25.01 -25.13
C ASP A 70 12.46 24.55 -24.67
N ILE A 71 12.55 23.52 -23.83
CA ILE A 71 13.79 23.14 -23.13
C ILE A 71 14.96 22.91 -24.08
N ASP A 72 14.72 22.37 -25.26
CA ASP A 72 15.75 22.10 -26.28
C ASP A 72 16.38 23.37 -26.85
N LYS A 73 15.83 24.57 -26.59
CA LYS A 73 16.41 25.85 -27.02
C LYS A 73 17.47 26.37 -26.04
N TYR A 74 17.59 25.78 -24.86
CA TYR A 74 18.49 26.25 -23.81
C TYR A 74 19.69 25.29 -23.70
N SER A 75 20.87 25.79 -23.96
CA SER A 75 22.12 25.04 -23.79
C SER A 75 22.59 24.99 -22.34
N SER A 76 22.16 25.94 -21.49
CA SER A 76 22.46 25.99 -20.06
C SER A 76 21.38 26.77 -19.32
N LEU A 77 21.07 26.31 -18.12
CA LEU A 77 20.17 26.94 -17.14
C LEU A 77 20.94 27.46 -15.91
N SER A 78 22.29 27.40 -15.91
CA SER A 78 23.15 27.74 -14.76
C SER A 78 23.01 29.19 -14.27
N LEU A 79 22.48 30.09 -15.12
CA LEU A 79 22.19 31.48 -14.74
C LEU A 79 20.90 31.68 -13.96
N LEU A 80 20.04 30.65 -13.91
CA LEU A 80 18.80 30.70 -13.11
C LEU A 80 19.08 30.45 -11.64
N PRO A 81 18.28 31.06 -10.75
CA PRO A 81 18.33 30.68 -9.34
C PRO A 81 18.11 29.17 -9.19
N ARG A 82 18.85 28.53 -8.26
CA ARG A 82 18.77 27.10 -7.99
C ARG A 82 17.33 26.61 -7.85
N ASP A 83 16.52 27.31 -7.06
CA ASP A 83 15.14 26.90 -6.78
C ASP A 83 14.27 26.87 -8.05
N VAL A 84 14.55 27.76 -9.01
CA VAL A 84 13.85 27.78 -10.32
C VAL A 84 14.33 26.62 -11.18
N SER A 85 15.66 26.37 -11.25
CA SER A 85 16.21 25.24 -11.99
C SER A 85 15.69 23.90 -11.44
N GLN A 86 15.59 23.76 -10.10
CA GLN A 86 15.02 22.58 -9.45
C GLN A 86 13.54 22.38 -9.82
N GLN A 87 12.75 23.46 -9.88
CA GLN A 87 11.34 23.37 -10.27
C GLN A 87 11.18 22.97 -11.75
N ILE A 88 11.99 23.52 -12.64
CA ILE A 88 12.00 23.16 -14.07
C ILE A 88 12.37 21.68 -14.23
N PHE A 89 13.42 21.22 -13.52
CA PHE A 89 13.83 19.82 -13.53
C PHE A 89 12.67 18.90 -13.09
N ASN A 90 12.05 19.20 -11.95
CA ASN A 90 10.95 18.42 -11.40
C ASN A 90 9.74 18.37 -12.35
N GLU A 91 9.40 19.47 -13.02
CA GLU A 91 8.30 19.53 -13.99
C GLU A 91 8.60 18.67 -15.23
N LEU A 92 9.83 18.70 -15.75
CA LEU A 92 10.26 17.86 -16.87
C LEU A 92 10.20 16.37 -16.52
N VAL A 93 10.61 16.00 -15.28
CA VAL A 93 10.52 14.62 -14.79
C VAL A 93 9.06 14.20 -14.64
N CYS A 94 8.21 15.03 -14.01
CA CYS A 94 6.80 14.73 -13.81
C CYS A 94 6.02 14.58 -15.13
N SER A 95 6.35 15.41 -16.13
CA SER A 95 5.74 15.36 -17.47
C SER A 95 6.36 14.29 -18.38
N GLN A 96 7.37 13.56 -17.91
CA GLN A 96 8.16 12.58 -18.69
C GLN A 96 8.76 13.16 -19.97
N SER A 97 9.13 14.42 -19.95
CA SER A 97 9.69 15.15 -21.10
C SER A 97 11.20 15.43 -20.98
N LEU A 98 11.84 15.02 -19.87
CA LEU A 98 13.28 15.14 -19.70
C LEU A 98 13.98 14.13 -20.63
N THR A 99 14.92 14.62 -21.44
CA THR A 99 15.79 13.80 -22.30
C THR A 99 17.23 13.89 -21.84
N HIS A 100 18.10 12.99 -22.32
CA HIS A 100 19.54 13.07 -22.07
C HIS A 100 20.09 14.44 -22.49
N ASP A 101 19.70 14.95 -23.67
CA ASP A 101 20.20 16.21 -24.18
C ASP A 101 19.70 17.42 -23.38
N SER A 102 18.41 17.43 -22.99
CA SER A 102 17.87 18.51 -22.16
C SER A 102 18.44 18.48 -20.73
N LEU A 103 18.86 17.31 -20.23
CA LEU A 103 19.54 17.20 -18.93
C LEU A 103 20.88 17.93 -18.92
N GLN A 104 21.59 18.00 -20.07
CA GLN A 104 22.86 18.73 -20.14
C GLN A 104 22.71 20.24 -19.85
N ALA A 105 21.52 20.81 -20.09
CA ALA A 105 21.26 22.21 -19.75
C ALA A 105 21.27 22.47 -18.24
N PHE A 106 21.12 21.42 -17.42
CA PHE A 106 21.15 21.51 -15.95
C PHE A 106 22.56 21.36 -15.36
N ARG A 107 23.60 21.21 -16.17
CA ARG A 107 24.96 21.15 -15.61
C ARG A 107 25.24 22.41 -14.79
N ASP A 108 25.85 22.20 -13.63
CA ASP A 108 26.23 23.25 -12.68
C ASP A 108 25.09 24.17 -12.20
N CYS A 109 23.81 23.67 -12.26
CA CYS A 109 22.67 24.41 -11.74
C CYS A 109 22.50 24.30 -10.22
N ALA A 110 23.41 23.60 -9.55
CA ALA A 110 23.40 23.36 -8.11
C ALA A 110 22.10 22.67 -7.63
N LEU A 111 21.55 21.73 -8.40
CA LEU A 111 20.39 20.94 -7.99
C LEU A 111 20.69 20.20 -6.67
N GLU A 112 19.69 20.16 -5.79
CA GLU A 112 19.77 19.43 -4.51
C GLU A 112 19.17 18.05 -4.59
N ASP A 113 18.11 17.88 -5.40
CA ASP A 113 17.36 16.63 -5.51
C ASP A 113 17.19 16.20 -6.97
N VAL A 114 17.67 14.99 -7.27
CA VAL A 114 17.56 14.37 -8.59
C VAL A 114 16.77 13.07 -8.47
N GLY A 115 15.45 13.18 -8.60
CA GLY A 115 14.52 12.06 -8.53
C GLY A 115 14.22 11.49 -9.90
N LEU A 116 14.97 10.49 -10.35
CA LEU A 116 14.81 9.78 -11.63
C LEU A 116 14.32 8.33 -11.43
N GLY A 117 13.77 8.01 -10.27
CA GLY A 117 13.27 6.66 -9.99
C GLY A 117 12.20 6.23 -11.01
N GLU A 118 12.43 5.07 -11.64
CA GLU A 118 11.60 4.49 -12.71
C GLU A 118 11.49 5.38 -13.98
N TYR A 119 12.36 6.40 -14.12
CA TYR A 119 12.40 7.20 -15.32
C TYR A 119 13.03 6.40 -16.47
N PRO A 120 12.42 6.40 -17.67
CA PRO A 120 12.88 5.53 -18.77
C PRO A 120 14.28 5.92 -19.27
N SER A 121 15.07 4.91 -19.62
CA SER A 121 16.36 5.05 -20.32
C SER A 121 17.46 5.79 -19.57
N VAL A 122 17.37 5.93 -18.25
CA VAL A 122 18.45 6.48 -17.41
C VAL A 122 19.61 5.48 -17.37
N ASN A 123 20.80 5.92 -17.77
CA ASN A 123 22.02 5.11 -17.83
C ASN A 123 23.26 5.95 -17.48
N ASP A 124 24.46 5.39 -17.62
CA ASP A 124 25.73 6.06 -17.24
C ASP A 124 25.94 7.40 -17.92
N SER A 125 25.44 7.61 -19.15
CA SER A 125 25.61 8.89 -19.87
C SER A 125 24.89 10.07 -19.15
N TRP A 126 23.89 9.80 -18.33
CA TRP A 126 23.18 10.81 -17.54
C TRP A 126 23.98 11.24 -16.31
N MET A 127 24.83 10.35 -15.80
CA MET A 127 25.52 10.55 -14.52
C MET A 127 26.50 11.72 -14.52
N ASP A 128 27.12 12.06 -15.66
CA ASP A 128 28.01 13.19 -15.76
C ASP A 128 27.30 14.53 -15.48
N ALA A 129 26.11 14.74 -16.04
CA ALA A 129 25.32 15.94 -15.77
C ALA A 129 24.73 15.93 -14.34
N ILE A 130 24.36 14.75 -13.78
CA ILE A 130 23.89 14.62 -12.40
C ILE A 130 25.02 14.95 -11.43
N CYS A 131 26.20 14.39 -11.62
CA CYS A 131 27.32 14.56 -10.71
C CYS A 131 27.99 15.94 -10.85
N SER A 132 27.75 16.68 -11.94
CA SER A 132 28.22 18.08 -12.11
C SER A 132 27.64 19.01 -11.02
N GLN A 133 26.56 18.61 -10.33
CA GLN A 133 26.00 19.36 -9.19
C GLN A 133 26.95 19.37 -7.97
N GLY A 134 27.90 18.45 -7.92
CA GLY A 134 28.97 18.38 -6.92
C GLY A 134 28.42 18.36 -5.50
N SER A 135 28.94 19.23 -4.63
CA SER A 135 28.53 19.32 -3.21
C SER A 135 27.12 19.87 -2.97
N SER A 136 26.44 20.38 -4.00
CA SER A 136 25.05 20.84 -3.87
C SER A 136 24.07 19.68 -3.83
N LEU A 137 24.42 18.53 -4.41
CA LEU A 137 23.55 17.35 -4.51
C LEU A 137 23.36 16.68 -3.15
N LEU A 138 22.11 16.64 -2.69
CA LEU A 138 21.73 16.07 -1.39
C LEU A 138 20.99 14.74 -1.54
N SER A 139 20.24 14.56 -2.61
CA SER A 139 19.41 13.37 -2.82
C SER A 139 19.44 12.92 -4.28
N VAL A 140 19.62 11.61 -4.47
CA VAL A 140 19.59 10.96 -5.79
C VAL A 140 18.74 9.70 -5.72
N ASP A 141 17.76 9.58 -6.63
CA ASP A 141 17.00 8.35 -6.85
C ASP A 141 17.19 7.89 -8.31
N LEU A 142 17.83 6.74 -8.47
CA LEU A 142 18.12 6.08 -9.74
C LEU A 142 17.42 4.72 -9.84
N SER A 143 16.35 4.50 -9.08
CA SER A 143 15.63 3.21 -9.07
C SER A 143 15.16 2.83 -10.46
N GLY A 144 15.35 1.56 -10.84
CA GLY A 144 14.94 1.04 -12.16
C GLY A 144 15.79 1.54 -13.34
N SER A 145 16.94 2.18 -13.08
CA SER A 145 17.86 2.66 -14.13
C SER A 145 18.80 1.55 -14.63
N GLU A 146 19.44 1.83 -15.77
CA GLU A 146 20.51 1.01 -16.38
C GLU A 146 21.92 1.53 -16.00
N VAL A 147 22.03 2.31 -14.91
CA VAL A 147 23.32 2.81 -14.41
C VAL A 147 24.15 1.63 -13.91
N THR A 148 25.45 1.64 -14.24
CA THR A 148 26.41 0.60 -13.88
C THR A 148 27.41 1.09 -12.82
N ASP A 149 28.42 0.26 -12.52
CA ASP A 149 29.53 0.63 -11.63
C ASP A 149 30.23 1.91 -12.08
N ALA A 150 30.35 2.11 -13.40
CA ALA A 150 30.97 3.30 -13.96
C ALA A 150 30.20 4.59 -13.66
N GLY A 151 28.86 4.51 -13.72
CA GLY A 151 27.99 5.63 -13.33
C GLY A 151 28.04 5.93 -11.84
N LEU A 152 28.04 4.89 -10.98
CA LEU A 152 28.17 5.08 -9.53
C LEU A 152 29.51 5.69 -9.13
N ALA A 153 30.59 5.37 -9.85
CA ALA A 153 31.91 5.93 -9.59
C ALA A 153 31.96 7.47 -9.68
N LEU A 154 31.06 8.07 -10.45
CA LEU A 154 30.98 9.53 -10.58
C LEU A 154 30.40 10.21 -9.34
N LEU A 155 29.64 9.47 -8.50
CA LEU A 155 29.06 10.04 -7.26
C LEU A 155 30.11 10.39 -6.20
N LYS A 156 31.37 9.95 -6.34
CA LYS A 156 32.46 10.22 -5.37
C LYS A 156 32.65 11.70 -5.09
N ASP A 157 32.34 12.57 -6.04
CA ASP A 157 32.52 14.02 -5.96
C ASP A 157 31.30 14.72 -5.29
N CYS A 158 30.21 13.99 -5.08
CA CYS A 158 29.00 14.48 -4.43
C CYS A 158 29.10 14.32 -2.89
N SER A 159 30.08 15.00 -2.28
CA SER A 159 30.45 14.80 -0.87
C SER A 159 29.35 15.08 0.16
N ASN A 160 28.35 15.90 -0.18
CA ASN A 160 27.23 16.25 0.69
C ASN A 160 25.98 15.36 0.50
N LEU A 161 26.08 14.31 -0.32
CA LEU A 161 24.95 13.42 -0.58
C LEU A 161 24.45 12.78 0.73
N GLN A 162 23.17 12.97 1.01
CA GLN A 162 22.49 12.47 2.21
C GLN A 162 21.56 11.31 1.93
N SER A 163 21.03 11.21 0.70
CA SER A 163 20.11 10.15 0.32
C SER A 163 20.51 9.57 -1.04
N LEU A 164 20.68 8.24 -1.07
CA LEU A 164 20.89 7.49 -2.30
C LEU A 164 19.90 6.34 -2.38
N THR A 165 19.11 6.33 -3.45
CA THR A 165 18.15 5.26 -3.73
C THR A 165 18.50 4.61 -5.06
N TYR A 166 18.74 3.30 -5.04
CA TYR A 166 19.15 2.51 -6.20
C TYR A 166 18.44 1.15 -6.19
N ASN A 167 17.11 1.18 -6.28
CA ASN A 167 16.25 -0.01 -6.18
C ASN A 167 16.03 -0.65 -7.55
N TYR A 168 15.90 -1.97 -7.59
CA TYR A 168 15.55 -2.73 -8.80
C TYR A 168 16.55 -2.55 -9.94
N CYS A 169 17.82 -2.41 -9.61
CA CYS A 169 18.91 -2.22 -10.56
C CYS A 169 19.82 -3.45 -10.51
N ASP A 170 19.99 -4.12 -11.65
CA ASP A 170 20.75 -5.37 -11.73
C ASP A 170 22.12 -5.18 -12.43
N HIS A 171 22.51 -3.92 -12.74
CA HIS A 171 23.72 -3.59 -13.51
C HIS A 171 24.89 -3.13 -12.65
N VAL A 172 24.72 -3.02 -11.34
CA VAL A 172 25.80 -2.71 -10.39
C VAL A 172 26.31 -4.01 -9.79
N SER A 173 27.63 -4.10 -9.62
CA SER A 173 28.32 -5.19 -8.94
C SER A 173 28.80 -4.77 -7.55
N GLU A 174 29.43 -5.70 -6.81
CA GLU A 174 30.08 -5.39 -5.52
C GLU A 174 31.16 -4.31 -5.67
N HIS A 175 31.87 -4.26 -6.78
CA HIS A 175 32.87 -3.22 -7.05
C HIS A 175 32.23 -1.83 -7.20
N GLY A 176 31.02 -1.74 -7.76
CA GLY A 176 30.26 -0.50 -7.82
C GLY A 176 29.92 0.05 -6.44
N LEU A 177 29.67 -0.84 -5.46
CA LEU A 177 29.39 -0.43 -4.08
C LEU A 177 30.60 0.21 -3.39
N GLU A 178 31.83 -0.13 -3.77
CA GLU A 178 33.03 0.47 -3.19
C GLU A 178 33.03 2.00 -3.39
N HIS A 179 32.47 2.50 -4.49
CA HIS A 179 32.41 3.93 -4.79
C HIS A 179 31.51 4.72 -3.84
N ILE A 180 30.56 4.08 -3.17
CA ILE A 180 29.71 4.76 -2.19
C ILE A 180 30.32 4.82 -0.80
N SER A 181 31.38 4.06 -0.52
CA SER A 181 32.03 4.00 0.81
C SER A 181 32.56 5.37 1.28
N GLY A 182 32.92 6.25 0.35
CA GLY A 182 33.39 7.62 0.61
C GLY A 182 32.28 8.62 0.92
N LEU A 183 31.01 8.29 0.71
CA LEU A 183 29.87 9.20 0.89
C LEU A 183 29.47 9.30 2.37
N SER A 184 30.37 9.82 3.20
CA SER A 184 30.26 9.82 4.67
C SER A 184 29.06 10.62 5.21
N ASN A 185 28.45 11.49 4.40
CA ASN A 185 27.27 12.27 4.78
C ASN A 185 25.94 11.54 4.52
N LEU A 186 25.97 10.32 3.96
CA LEU A 186 24.75 9.53 3.73
C LEU A 186 24.02 9.26 5.03
N LYS A 187 22.72 9.57 5.00
CA LYS A 187 21.74 9.31 6.06
C LYS A 187 20.74 8.24 5.65
N CYS A 188 20.39 8.19 4.36
CA CYS A 188 19.43 7.25 3.81
C CYS A 188 20.07 6.49 2.63
N LEU A 189 20.02 5.17 2.68
CA LEU A 189 20.52 4.29 1.63
C LEU A 189 19.48 3.20 1.35
N SER A 190 19.15 3.01 0.07
CA SER A 190 18.21 1.98 -0.35
C SER A 190 18.68 1.24 -1.59
N PHE A 191 18.77 -0.11 -1.48
CA PHE A 191 19.13 -1.04 -2.55
C PHE A 191 18.17 -2.23 -2.57
N LYS A 192 16.91 -1.99 -2.86
CA LYS A 192 15.91 -3.09 -2.89
C LYS A 192 16.12 -4.00 -4.08
N ARG A 193 15.99 -5.32 -3.83
CA ARG A 193 16.08 -6.36 -4.85
C ARG A 193 17.36 -6.26 -5.67
N SER A 194 18.49 -6.01 -4.99
CA SER A 194 19.80 -5.97 -5.62
C SER A 194 20.57 -7.25 -5.29
N SER A 195 21.09 -7.91 -6.30
CA SER A 195 22.02 -9.03 -6.19
C SER A 195 23.45 -8.60 -5.92
N ALA A 196 23.78 -7.32 -6.16
CA ALA A 196 25.09 -6.77 -5.83
C ALA A 196 25.35 -6.66 -4.32
N ILE A 197 24.28 -6.68 -3.49
CA ILE A 197 24.43 -6.61 -2.05
C ILE A 197 24.59 -8.02 -1.51
N SER A 198 25.82 -8.51 -1.47
CA SER A 198 26.22 -9.73 -0.76
C SER A 198 26.73 -9.43 0.64
N ALA A 199 27.02 -10.48 1.41
CA ALA A 199 27.68 -10.33 2.72
C ALA A 199 29.01 -9.60 2.62
N GLU A 200 29.78 -9.86 1.59
CA GLU A 200 31.08 -9.23 1.35
C GLU A 200 30.91 -7.78 0.90
N GLY A 201 30.02 -7.52 -0.08
CA GLY A 201 29.71 -6.15 -0.54
C GLY A 201 29.21 -5.22 0.58
N MET A 202 28.58 -5.77 1.62
CA MET A 202 28.14 -4.97 2.78
C MET A 202 29.29 -4.37 3.61
N HIS A 203 30.55 -4.81 3.42
CA HIS A 203 31.69 -4.20 4.12
C HIS A 203 31.80 -2.71 3.80
N THR A 204 31.40 -2.29 2.60
CA THR A 204 31.42 -0.88 2.14
C THR A 204 30.54 0.03 3.02
N PHE A 205 29.48 -0.53 3.63
CA PHE A 205 28.59 0.23 4.50
C PHE A 205 29.22 0.58 5.85
N SER A 206 30.30 -0.14 6.26
CA SER A 206 30.93 0.06 7.56
C SER A 206 31.52 1.47 7.76
N SER A 207 31.78 2.21 6.69
CA SER A 207 32.28 3.60 6.69
C SER A 207 31.17 4.66 6.76
N LEU A 208 29.89 4.27 6.58
CA LEU A 208 28.75 5.19 6.50
C LEU A 208 28.20 5.55 7.88
N PHE A 209 29.04 6.09 8.78
CA PHE A 209 28.71 6.34 10.20
C PHE A 209 27.54 7.30 10.44
N ASN A 210 27.12 8.07 9.45
CA ASN A 210 25.97 8.96 9.54
C ASN A 210 24.66 8.31 9.08
N LEU A 211 24.68 7.03 8.67
CA LEU A 211 23.49 6.34 8.17
C LEU A 211 22.43 6.20 9.27
N GLU A 212 21.24 6.69 8.96
CA GLU A 212 20.07 6.63 9.82
C GLU A 212 19.05 5.60 9.30
N LYS A 213 18.99 5.38 7.98
CA LYS A 213 18.04 4.47 7.34
C LYS A 213 18.75 3.61 6.31
N LEU A 214 18.55 2.30 6.42
CA LEU A 214 19.03 1.30 5.47
C LEU A 214 17.88 0.41 5.01
N ASP A 215 17.66 0.37 3.69
CA ASP A 215 16.63 -0.48 3.10
C ASP A 215 17.24 -1.44 2.08
N LEU A 216 17.21 -2.72 2.44
CA LEU A 216 17.72 -3.86 1.66
C LEU A 216 16.61 -4.87 1.37
N GLU A 217 15.36 -4.43 1.23
CA GLU A 217 14.22 -5.31 0.97
C GLU A 217 14.48 -6.23 -0.23
N ARG A 218 14.26 -7.54 -0.06
CA ARG A 218 14.43 -8.57 -1.11
C ARG A 218 15.85 -8.73 -1.65
N CYS A 219 16.88 -8.37 -0.90
CA CYS A 219 18.26 -8.72 -1.25
C CYS A 219 18.52 -10.19 -0.90
N PRO A 220 18.98 -11.02 -1.86
CA PRO A 220 19.01 -12.47 -1.67
C PRO A 220 20.26 -12.98 -0.91
N GLU A 221 21.36 -12.20 -0.82
CA GLU A 221 22.69 -12.69 -0.45
C GLU A 221 23.34 -11.97 0.74
N ILE A 222 22.54 -11.26 1.56
CA ILE A 222 23.05 -10.44 2.67
C ILE A 222 23.35 -11.21 3.97
N HIS A 223 23.18 -12.54 3.98
CA HIS A 223 23.45 -13.36 5.16
C HIS A 223 24.93 -13.24 5.62
N GLY A 224 25.13 -13.00 6.91
CA GLY A 224 26.45 -12.77 7.49
C GLY A 224 26.98 -11.33 7.35
N GLY A 225 26.44 -10.53 6.44
CA GLY A 225 26.87 -9.15 6.19
C GLY A 225 26.53 -8.17 7.31
N PHE A 226 25.60 -8.51 8.21
CA PHE A 226 25.18 -7.62 9.31
C PHE A 226 26.32 -7.30 10.29
N VAL A 227 27.40 -8.07 10.29
CA VAL A 227 28.60 -7.75 11.08
C VAL A 227 29.19 -6.38 10.72
N HIS A 228 29.02 -5.96 9.48
CA HIS A 228 29.50 -4.67 8.97
C HIS A 228 28.61 -3.50 9.40
N LEU A 229 27.40 -3.75 9.90
CA LEU A 229 26.49 -2.72 10.39
C LEU A 229 26.74 -2.34 11.86
N LYS A 230 27.55 -3.09 12.61
CA LYS A 230 27.78 -2.90 14.06
C LYS A 230 28.21 -1.48 14.44
N GLY A 231 28.98 -0.81 13.58
CA GLY A 231 29.48 0.54 13.80
C GLY A 231 28.48 1.65 13.50
N LEU A 232 27.34 1.33 12.88
CA LEU A 232 26.34 2.32 12.42
C LEU A 232 25.43 2.73 13.58
N THR A 233 26.00 3.33 14.62
CA THR A 233 25.28 3.67 15.87
C THR A 233 24.17 4.71 15.69
N LYS A 234 24.14 5.43 14.57
CA LYS A 234 23.05 6.38 14.23
C LYS A 234 21.88 5.71 13.52
N LEU A 235 21.97 4.42 13.20
CA LEU A 235 20.92 3.71 12.46
C LEU A 235 19.62 3.66 13.30
N LYS A 236 18.55 4.19 12.72
CA LYS A 236 17.20 4.26 13.31
C LYS A 236 16.21 3.32 12.62
N SER A 237 16.39 3.04 11.34
CA SER A 237 15.49 2.20 10.57
C SER A 237 16.28 1.21 9.73
N LEU A 238 15.97 -0.08 9.87
CA LEU A 238 16.51 -1.18 9.07
C LEU A 238 15.36 -1.98 8.47
N ASN A 239 15.32 -2.07 7.13
CA ASN A 239 14.38 -2.89 6.39
C ASN A 239 15.13 -3.97 5.60
N VAL A 240 14.86 -5.24 5.93
CA VAL A 240 15.37 -6.43 5.23
C VAL A 240 14.23 -7.41 4.94
N ARG A 241 13.04 -6.88 4.74
CA ARG A 241 11.84 -7.65 4.42
C ARG A 241 12.07 -8.57 3.23
N CYS A 242 11.57 -9.80 3.31
CA CYS A 242 11.68 -10.81 2.26
C CYS A 242 13.11 -11.25 1.92
N CYS A 243 14.09 -11.01 2.80
CA CYS A 243 15.43 -11.55 2.68
C CYS A 243 15.48 -12.92 3.35
N LYS A 244 15.12 -13.98 2.63
CA LYS A 244 15.03 -15.35 3.16
C LYS A 244 16.38 -15.90 3.64
N CYS A 245 17.50 -15.31 3.22
CA CYS A 245 18.84 -15.64 3.66
C CYS A 245 19.16 -15.15 5.08
N VAL A 246 18.45 -14.13 5.59
CA VAL A 246 18.69 -13.54 6.91
C VAL A 246 18.22 -14.50 8.00
N THR A 247 19.09 -14.74 8.99
CA THR A 247 18.92 -15.70 10.08
C THR A 247 19.14 -15.06 11.45
N ASP A 248 19.00 -15.85 12.52
CA ASP A 248 19.20 -15.41 13.90
C ASP A 248 20.62 -14.86 14.16
N SER A 249 21.64 -15.38 13.47
CA SER A 249 23.02 -14.89 13.61
C SER A 249 23.19 -13.46 13.13
N ASP A 250 22.42 -13.04 12.12
CA ASP A 250 22.41 -11.68 11.62
C ASP A 250 21.80 -10.71 12.64
N LEU A 251 20.70 -11.10 13.31
CA LEU A 251 20.11 -10.30 14.40
C LEU A 251 21.06 -10.15 15.59
N LYS A 252 21.84 -11.20 15.91
CA LYS A 252 22.89 -11.09 16.94
C LYS A 252 23.89 -9.99 16.61
N ALA A 253 24.25 -9.83 15.34
CA ALA A 253 25.22 -8.82 14.92
C ALA A 253 24.74 -7.37 15.15
N ILE A 254 23.43 -7.11 15.05
CA ILE A 254 22.83 -5.77 15.21
C ILE A 254 22.28 -5.51 16.62
N SER A 255 22.42 -6.44 17.56
CA SER A 255 21.90 -6.30 18.94
C SER A 255 22.42 -5.06 19.67
N GLY A 256 23.57 -4.51 19.27
CA GLY A 256 24.17 -3.28 19.82
C GLY A 256 23.64 -1.97 19.22
N LEU A 257 22.78 -2.00 18.21
CA LEU A 257 22.25 -0.79 17.55
C LEU A 257 21.10 -0.17 18.37
N THR A 258 21.41 0.31 19.57
CA THR A 258 20.43 0.77 20.58
C THR A 258 19.62 1.99 20.15
N ASN A 259 19.97 2.67 19.07
CA ASN A 259 19.19 3.76 18.47
C ASN A 259 18.16 3.27 17.45
N LEU A 260 18.11 1.97 17.17
CA LEU A 260 17.15 1.41 16.23
C LEU A 260 15.73 1.63 16.76
N ASN A 261 14.92 2.27 15.92
CA ASN A 261 13.53 2.63 16.18
C ASN A 261 12.57 1.74 15.36
N GLU A 262 12.99 1.38 14.14
CA GLU A 262 12.19 0.60 13.21
C GLU A 262 12.99 -0.61 12.70
N LEU A 263 12.42 -1.81 12.83
CA LEU A 263 13.00 -3.04 12.31
C LEU A 263 11.95 -3.83 11.52
N GLN A 264 12.17 -3.98 10.22
CA GLN A 264 11.33 -4.77 9.33
C GLN A 264 12.12 -5.99 8.84
N ILE A 265 11.74 -7.15 9.34
CA ILE A 265 12.35 -8.46 9.03
C ILE A 265 11.29 -9.49 8.63
N SER A 266 10.13 -9.04 8.14
CA SER A 266 9.06 -9.95 7.73
C SER A 266 9.51 -10.88 6.58
N ASN A 267 9.01 -12.12 6.60
CA ASN A 267 9.35 -13.17 5.65
C ASN A 267 10.86 -13.47 5.57
N CYS A 268 11.57 -13.36 6.70
CA CYS A 268 12.96 -13.80 6.88
C CYS A 268 13.00 -15.13 7.66
N ASN A 269 14.15 -15.80 7.65
CA ASN A 269 14.35 -17.07 8.36
C ASN A 269 14.77 -16.84 9.83
N ILE A 270 13.91 -16.13 10.57
CA ILE A 270 14.12 -15.76 11.97
C ILE A 270 13.29 -16.66 12.86
N THR A 271 13.89 -17.12 13.99
CA THR A 271 13.23 -17.90 15.04
C THR A 271 13.19 -17.13 16.37
N ASP A 272 12.59 -17.75 17.39
CA ASP A 272 12.54 -17.20 18.75
C ASP A 272 13.93 -16.86 19.30
N SER A 273 14.95 -17.63 18.92
CA SER A 273 16.35 -17.38 19.32
C SER A 273 16.85 -16.05 18.78
N GLY A 274 16.53 -15.72 17.51
CA GLY A 274 16.89 -14.44 16.91
C GLY A 274 16.24 -13.26 17.62
N ILE A 275 14.97 -13.39 17.99
CA ILE A 275 14.24 -12.34 18.72
C ILE A 275 14.85 -12.07 20.09
N SER A 276 15.43 -13.09 20.73
CA SER A 276 16.09 -12.93 22.03
C SER A 276 17.23 -11.91 22.01
N TYR A 277 17.91 -11.71 20.88
CA TYR A 277 18.98 -10.72 20.74
C TYR A 277 18.48 -9.27 20.66
N LEU A 278 17.18 -9.06 20.42
CA LEU A 278 16.59 -7.73 20.29
C LEU A 278 16.23 -7.07 21.63
N LYS A 279 16.27 -7.81 22.75
CA LYS A 279 15.88 -7.33 24.10
C LYS A 279 16.53 -6.00 24.51
N GLY A 280 17.75 -5.73 24.04
CA GLY A 280 18.50 -4.50 24.32
C GLY A 280 18.05 -3.26 23.53
N LEU A 281 17.21 -3.43 22.49
CA LEU A 281 16.81 -2.34 21.59
C LEU A 281 15.62 -1.55 22.17
N GLN A 282 15.85 -0.86 23.31
CA GLN A 282 14.82 -0.22 24.11
C GLN A 282 14.12 0.95 23.42
N LYS A 283 14.65 1.47 22.30
CA LYS A 283 14.03 2.52 21.50
C LYS A 283 13.16 1.96 20.35
N LEU A 284 13.10 0.62 20.21
CA LEU A 284 12.37 0.01 19.12
C LEU A 284 10.87 0.29 19.27
N ASN A 285 10.35 1.07 18.33
CA ASN A 285 8.96 1.50 18.27
C ASN A 285 8.14 0.67 17.29
N MET A 286 8.79 0.19 16.21
CA MET A 286 8.17 -0.63 15.19
C MET A 286 8.95 -1.93 14.99
N LEU A 287 8.25 -3.07 15.11
CA LEU A 287 8.76 -4.40 14.81
C LEU A 287 7.79 -5.16 13.91
N ASN A 288 8.27 -5.58 12.74
CA ASN A 288 7.50 -6.38 11.81
C ASN A 288 8.16 -7.75 11.61
N LEU A 289 7.49 -8.80 12.10
CA LEU A 289 7.91 -10.21 12.07
C LEU A 289 6.98 -11.07 11.20
N GLU A 290 6.08 -10.47 10.42
CA GLU A 290 5.11 -11.21 9.62
C GLU A 290 5.77 -12.33 8.81
N GLY A 291 5.24 -13.55 8.93
CA GLY A 291 5.71 -14.70 8.18
C GLY A 291 7.10 -15.21 8.57
N CYS A 292 7.62 -14.81 9.74
CA CYS A 292 8.83 -15.42 10.32
C CYS A 292 8.51 -16.74 11.05
N ASN A 293 9.53 -17.56 11.28
CA ASN A 293 9.41 -18.87 11.96
C ASN A 293 9.41 -18.72 13.49
N VAL A 294 8.71 -17.73 14.03
CA VAL A 294 8.61 -17.47 15.46
C VAL A 294 7.36 -18.12 16.05
N THR A 295 7.45 -18.51 17.32
CA THR A 295 6.36 -19.08 18.12
C THR A 295 5.99 -18.14 19.26
N SER A 296 5.06 -18.56 20.10
CA SER A 296 4.71 -17.81 21.33
C SER A 296 5.90 -17.60 22.28
N ALA A 297 6.96 -18.39 22.18
CA ALA A 297 8.16 -18.20 22.99
C ALA A 297 8.87 -16.86 22.73
N CYS A 298 8.71 -16.27 21.54
CA CYS A 298 9.27 -14.94 21.24
C CYS A 298 8.68 -13.84 22.14
N LEU A 299 7.46 -14.01 22.65
CA LEU A 299 6.75 -12.99 23.45
C LEU A 299 7.51 -12.64 24.74
N GLU A 300 8.23 -13.59 25.34
CA GLU A 300 9.11 -13.33 26.47
C GLU A 300 10.20 -12.28 26.14
N SER A 301 10.70 -12.31 24.91
CA SER A 301 11.72 -11.34 24.47
C SER A 301 11.10 -10.02 24.01
N ILE A 302 9.96 -10.08 23.34
CA ILE A 302 9.23 -8.90 22.86
C ILE A 302 8.70 -8.07 24.03
N SER A 303 8.30 -8.70 25.14
CA SER A 303 7.77 -7.98 26.33
C SER A 303 8.78 -6.98 26.94
N ALA A 304 10.07 -7.17 26.70
CA ALA A 304 11.12 -6.23 27.11
C ALA A 304 11.14 -4.94 26.27
N LEU A 305 10.51 -4.92 25.09
CA LEU A 305 10.52 -3.80 24.13
C LEU A 305 9.36 -2.84 24.41
N VAL A 306 9.37 -2.22 25.59
CA VAL A 306 8.23 -1.43 26.10
C VAL A 306 7.90 -0.16 25.27
N ALA A 307 8.82 0.28 24.41
CA ALA A 307 8.58 1.42 23.50
C ALA A 307 7.75 1.05 22.25
N LEU A 308 7.43 -0.24 22.03
CA LEU A 308 6.71 -0.67 20.84
C LEU A 308 5.33 -0.01 20.74
N ALA A 309 5.11 0.67 19.61
CA ALA A 309 3.82 1.18 19.18
C ALA A 309 3.22 0.38 18.01
N TYR A 310 4.06 -0.29 17.24
CA TYR A 310 3.66 -1.15 16.13
C TYR A 310 4.31 -2.54 16.27
N LEU A 311 3.48 -3.59 16.31
CA LEU A 311 3.93 -4.98 16.32
C LEU A 311 3.10 -5.81 15.33
N ASN A 312 3.79 -6.41 14.36
CA ASN A 312 3.15 -7.32 13.40
C ASN A 312 3.73 -8.73 13.57
N LEU A 313 2.88 -9.64 13.97
CA LEU A 313 3.12 -11.07 14.16
C LEU A 313 2.15 -11.93 13.30
N ASN A 314 1.62 -11.36 12.20
CA ASN A 314 0.77 -12.13 11.30
C ASN A 314 1.54 -13.33 10.72
N ARG A 315 0.82 -14.44 10.48
CA ARG A 315 1.40 -15.63 9.84
C ARG A 315 2.65 -16.16 10.54
N CYS A 316 2.68 -16.04 11.85
CA CYS A 316 3.65 -16.71 12.73
C CYS A 316 2.98 -17.97 13.31
N SER A 317 3.69 -18.71 14.14
CA SER A 317 3.15 -19.92 14.78
C SER A 317 2.73 -19.65 16.24
N LEU A 318 1.99 -18.55 16.48
CA LEU A 318 1.55 -18.17 17.81
C LEU A 318 0.34 -18.98 18.25
N SER A 319 0.29 -19.29 19.55
CA SER A 319 -0.86 -19.84 20.29
C SER A 319 -1.18 -18.92 21.48
N ASP A 320 -2.11 -19.34 22.34
CA ASP A 320 -2.44 -18.56 23.54
C ASP A 320 -1.35 -18.60 24.62
N GLU A 321 -0.39 -19.51 24.51
CA GLU A 321 0.74 -19.61 25.41
C GLU A 321 1.58 -18.31 25.37
N GLY A 322 1.93 -17.79 26.55
CA GLY A 322 2.72 -16.57 26.66
C GLY A 322 1.98 -15.26 26.29
N CYS A 323 0.69 -15.29 25.95
CA CYS A 323 -0.08 -14.06 25.68
C CYS A 323 -0.14 -13.08 26.86
N ASP A 324 0.06 -13.55 28.11
CA ASP A 324 0.20 -12.70 29.28
C ASP A 324 1.32 -11.64 29.14
N LYS A 325 2.31 -11.91 28.33
CA LYS A 325 3.44 -11.02 28.04
C LYS A 325 3.03 -9.74 27.26
N PHE A 326 1.90 -9.77 26.56
CA PHE A 326 1.39 -8.56 25.91
C PHE A 326 1.01 -7.47 26.92
N SER A 327 0.63 -7.82 28.14
CA SER A 327 0.13 -6.87 29.15
C SER A 327 1.07 -5.71 29.47
N GLY A 328 2.39 -5.90 29.29
CA GLY A 328 3.42 -4.88 29.50
C GLY A 328 3.60 -3.88 28.34
N LEU A 329 3.07 -4.19 27.16
CA LEU A 329 3.29 -3.40 25.94
C LEU A 329 2.25 -2.28 25.79
N THR A 330 2.08 -1.47 26.83
CA THR A 330 0.99 -0.47 26.94
C THR A 330 1.07 0.68 25.91
N ASN A 331 2.21 0.84 25.23
CA ASN A 331 2.37 1.83 24.17
C ASN A 331 1.87 1.36 22.80
N LEU A 332 1.45 0.09 22.68
CA LEU A 332 0.97 -0.45 21.39
C LEU A 332 -0.25 0.32 20.89
N LYS A 333 -0.14 0.75 19.64
CA LYS A 333 -1.21 1.36 18.82
C LYS A 333 -1.68 0.42 17.73
N VAL A 334 -0.78 -0.39 17.19
CA VAL A 334 -1.08 -1.35 16.13
C VAL A 334 -0.56 -2.72 16.54
N LEU A 335 -1.46 -3.69 16.63
CA LEU A 335 -1.15 -5.08 16.89
C LEU A 335 -1.78 -5.97 15.81
N SER A 336 -0.95 -6.75 15.14
CA SER A 336 -1.42 -7.71 14.13
C SER A 336 -1.04 -9.12 14.54
N LEU A 337 -2.05 -9.96 14.73
CA LEU A 337 -1.95 -11.35 15.18
C LEU A 337 -2.64 -12.34 14.22
N GLY A 338 -3.07 -11.88 13.04
CA GLY A 338 -3.83 -12.67 12.09
C GLY A 338 -3.10 -13.93 11.60
N PHE A 339 -3.85 -14.94 11.18
CA PHE A 339 -3.35 -16.23 10.70
C PHE A 339 -2.49 -16.98 11.73
N ASN A 340 -2.87 -16.92 12.99
CA ASN A 340 -2.26 -17.65 14.10
C ASN A 340 -3.27 -18.56 14.79
N SER A 341 -2.81 -19.47 15.64
CA SER A 341 -3.64 -20.38 16.42
C SER A 341 -4.16 -19.75 17.73
N ILE A 342 -4.44 -18.45 17.71
CA ILE A 342 -4.91 -17.65 18.86
C ILE A 342 -6.41 -17.82 19.04
N THR A 343 -6.86 -17.92 20.31
CA THR A 343 -8.25 -18.01 20.70
C THR A 343 -8.68 -16.85 21.61
N ASP A 344 -9.90 -16.89 22.10
CA ASP A 344 -10.45 -15.94 23.07
C ASP A 344 -9.60 -15.79 24.34
N ALA A 345 -8.84 -16.83 24.71
CA ALA A 345 -7.98 -16.83 25.91
C ALA A 345 -6.87 -15.77 25.81
N CYS A 346 -6.28 -15.57 24.64
CA CYS A 346 -5.28 -14.51 24.43
C CYS A 346 -5.86 -13.11 24.65
N LEU A 347 -7.11 -12.86 24.23
CA LEU A 347 -7.72 -11.53 24.30
C LEU A 347 -7.91 -11.00 25.72
N VAL A 348 -7.98 -11.91 26.72
CA VAL A 348 -8.02 -11.53 28.14
C VAL A 348 -6.80 -10.70 28.52
N HIS A 349 -5.64 -11.01 27.96
CA HIS A 349 -4.36 -10.37 28.27
C HIS A 349 -4.16 -9.04 27.52
N LEU A 350 -4.96 -8.77 26.50
CA LEU A 350 -4.88 -7.52 25.74
C LEU A 350 -5.63 -6.35 26.41
N LYS A 351 -6.49 -6.59 27.42
CA LYS A 351 -7.34 -5.57 28.06
C LYS A 351 -6.61 -4.30 28.49
N GLY A 352 -5.32 -4.42 28.90
CA GLY A 352 -4.49 -3.30 29.33
C GLY A 352 -3.96 -2.41 28.20
N LEU A 353 -4.07 -2.83 26.94
CA LEU A 353 -3.54 -2.12 25.79
C LEU A 353 -4.50 -1.03 25.30
N THR A 354 -4.87 -0.11 26.19
CA THR A 354 -5.92 0.91 25.94
C THR A 354 -5.56 1.92 24.85
N ASN A 355 -4.28 1.97 24.42
CA ASN A 355 -3.81 2.82 23.33
C ASN A 355 -4.00 2.19 21.94
N LEU A 356 -4.55 0.95 21.84
CA LEU A 356 -4.75 0.30 20.56
C LEU A 356 -5.73 1.08 19.67
N GLU A 357 -5.23 1.40 18.48
CA GLU A 357 -5.97 2.04 17.38
C GLU A 357 -6.28 1.04 16.26
N SER A 358 -5.49 -0.04 16.14
CA SER A 358 -5.66 -1.07 15.12
C SER A 358 -5.34 -2.46 15.67
N LEU A 359 -6.26 -3.40 15.50
CA LEU A 359 -6.10 -4.80 15.88
C LEU A 359 -6.50 -5.71 14.71
N ASN A 360 -5.60 -6.61 14.33
CA ASN A 360 -5.86 -7.62 13.32
C ASN A 360 -5.86 -9.01 13.95
N LEU A 361 -7.00 -9.70 13.83
CA LEU A 361 -7.27 -11.07 14.29
C LEU A 361 -7.80 -11.95 13.15
N ASP A 362 -7.54 -11.56 11.89
CA ASP A 362 -7.97 -12.31 10.70
C ASP A 362 -7.56 -13.79 10.81
N SER A 363 -8.49 -14.69 10.53
CA SER A 363 -8.26 -16.15 10.53
C SER A 363 -7.70 -16.68 11.85
N CYS A 364 -8.09 -16.07 12.97
CA CYS A 364 -7.88 -16.59 14.32
C CYS A 364 -9.13 -17.26 14.85
N LYS A 365 -9.01 -18.12 15.87
CA LYS A 365 -10.14 -18.84 16.50
C LYS A 365 -10.84 -17.96 17.54
N ILE A 366 -11.30 -16.78 17.14
CA ILE A 366 -11.95 -15.81 18.02
C ILE A 366 -13.47 -15.98 17.91
N GLY A 367 -14.12 -16.13 19.05
CA GLY A 367 -15.57 -16.24 19.17
C GLY A 367 -16.22 -15.04 19.86
N ASP A 368 -17.49 -15.22 20.22
CA ASP A 368 -18.29 -14.16 20.84
C ASP A 368 -17.77 -13.74 22.22
N GLU A 369 -17.22 -14.68 23.00
CA GLU A 369 -16.70 -14.43 24.35
C GLU A 369 -15.44 -13.57 24.32
N GLY A 370 -14.57 -13.77 23.32
CA GLY A 370 -13.36 -13.00 23.13
C GLY A 370 -13.61 -11.51 22.95
N LEU A 371 -14.66 -11.16 22.19
CA LEU A 371 -14.99 -9.76 21.89
C LEU A 371 -15.38 -8.94 23.13
N ALA A 372 -15.81 -9.58 24.22
CA ALA A 372 -16.06 -8.87 25.48
C ALA A 372 -14.81 -8.17 26.03
N ASN A 373 -13.63 -8.73 25.73
CA ASN A 373 -12.34 -8.16 26.15
C ASN A 373 -11.93 -6.92 25.34
N LEU A 374 -12.58 -6.67 24.20
CA LEU A 374 -12.29 -5.50 23.33
C LEU A 374 -13.14 -4.28 23.68
N ALA A 375 -14.14 -4.39 24.54
CA ALA A 375 -15.08 -3.31 24.86
C ALA A 375 -14.41 -2.02 25.40
N GLY A 376 -13.22 -2.14 26.01
CA GLY A 376 -12.45 -1.01 26.56
C GLY A 376 -11.56 -0.26 25.55
N PHE A 377 -11.45 -0.71 24.30
CA PHE A 377 -10.55 -0.12 23.31
C PHE A 377 -11.16 1.10 22.63
N VAL A 378 -11.44 2.13 23.41
CA VAL A 378 -12.16 3.34 22.93
C VAL A 378 -11.44 4.11 21.83
N LEU A 379 -10.12 3.93 21.67
CA LEU A 379 -9.31 4.54 20.60
C LEU A 379 -9.29 3.71 19.31
N MET A 380 -9.93 2.54 19.29
CA MET A 380 -9.92 1.63 18.14
C MET A 380 -10.52 2.30 16.90
N LYS A 381 -9.74 2.29 15.82
CA LYS A 381 -10.11 2.79 14.48
C LYS A 381 -10.27 1.66 13.47
N ASN A 382 -9.43 0.63 13.56
CA ASN A 382 -9.42 -0.47 12.59
C ASN A 382 -9.50 -1.81 13.33
N LEU A 383 -10.51 -2.60 13.03
CA LEU A 383 -10.70 -3.94 13.61
C LEU A 383 -10.92 -4.96 12.49
N GLU A 384 -9.99 -5.90 12.39
CA GLU A 384 -10.02 -6.99 11.42
C GLU A 384 -10.38 -8.29 12.12
N LEU A 385 -11.55 -8.85 11.78
CA LEU A 385 -12.12 -10.07 12.37
C LEU A 385 -12.56 -11.06 11.28
N SER A 386 -12.06 -10.90 10.05
CA SER A 386 -12.43 -11.81 8.96
C SER A 386 -12.04 -13.25 9.28
N ASP A 387 -12.85 -14.19 8.79
CA ASP A 387 -12.61 -15.63 8.93
C ASP A 387 -12.41 -16.05 10.41
N THR A 388 -13.30 -15.54 11.29
CA THR A 388 -13.36 -15.87 12.71
C THR A 388 -14.73 -16.45 13.06
N GLU A 389 -14.86 -17.02 14.27
CA GLU A 389 -16.10 -17.62 14.77
C GLU A 389 -17.06 -16.60 15.43
N VAL A 390 -16.78 -15.30 15.20
CA VAL A 390 -17.58 -14.19 15.76
C VAL A 390 -19.00 -14.22 15.20
N GLY A 391 -19.96 -14.22 16.09
CA GLY A 391 -21.39 -14.20 15.79
C GLY A 391 -22.11 -12.96 16.32
N SER A 392 -23.43 -13.03 16.26
CA SER A 392 -24.29 -11.89 16.63
C SER A 392 -24.21 -11.51 18.11
N ASN A 393 -23.88 -12.44 19.01
CA ASN A 393 -23.77 -12.14 20.44
C ASN A 393 -22.48 -11.36 20.76
N GLY A 394 -21.38 -11.65 20.08
CA GLY A 394 -20.10 -10.96 20.25
C GLY A 394 -20.17 -9.51 19.80
N ILE A 395 -20.82 -9.24 18.68
CA ILE A 395 -20.90 -7.89 18.07
C ILE A 395 -21.45 -6.83 19.03
N ARG A 396 -22.30 -7.18 19.99
CA ARG A 396 -22.80 -6.23 21.01
C ARG A 396 -21.69 -5.53 21.78
N HIS A 397 -20.55 -6.20 21.99
CA HIS A 397 -19.42 -5.66 22.74
C HIS A 397 -18.65 -4.57 21.97
N LEU A 398 -18.83 -4.50 20.65
CA LEU A 398 -18.22 -3.47 19.82
C LEU A 398 -18.98 -2.15 19.82
N SER A 399 -20.22 -2.10 20.34
CA SER A 399 -21.11 -0.92 20.30
C SER A 399 -20.53 0.33 20.98
N GLY A 400 -19.57 0.15 21.91
CA GLY A 400 -18.84 1.22 22.59
C GLY A 400 -17.68 1.83 21.78
N LEU A 401 -17.23 1.20 20.71
CA LEU A 401 -16.05 1.62 19.93
C LEU A 401 -16.40 2.76 18.95
N LYS A 402 -16.76 3.92 19.48
CA LYS A 402 -17.31 5.05 18.70
C LYS A 402 -16.34 5.66 17.68
N ASN A 403 -15.03 5.42 17.84
CA ASN A 403 -14.00 5.88 16.93
C ASN A 403 -13.70 4.88 15.79
N LEU A 404 -14.42 3.74 15.74
CA LEU A 404 -14.18 2.71 14.75
C LEU A 404 -14.51 3.24 13.35
N GLU A 405 -13.49 3.21 12.48
CA GLU A 405 -13.56 3.68 11.09
C GLU A 405 -13.62 2.53 10.10
N LYS A 406 -12.94 1.40 10.41
CA LYS A 406 -12.88 0.23 9.54
C LYS A 406 -13.19 -1.02 10.34
N LEU A 407 -14.16 -1.79 9.87
CA LEU A 407 -14.56 -3.06 10.45
C LEU A 407 -14.70 -4.11 9.34
N ASN A 408 -13.93 -5.19 9.46
CA ASN A 408 -14.06 -6.34 8.57
C ASN A 408 -14.65 -7.52 9.36
N LEU A 409 -15.79 -8.00 8.89
CA LEU A 409 -16.55 -9.15 9.43
C LEU A 409 -16.81 -10.20 8.33
N SER A 410 -16.01 -10.20 7.25
CA SER A 410 -16.17 -11.18 6.18
C SER A 410 -15.92 -12.61 6.69
N PHE A 411 -16.64 -13.57 6.16
CA PHE A 411 -16.55 -14.98 6.54
C PHE A 411 -16.76 -15.26 8.05
N THR A 412 -17.56 -14.42 8.74
CA THR A 412 -17.96 -14.61 10.14
C THR A 412 -19.38 -15.16 10.24
N LEU A 413 -19.83 -15.42 11.47
CA LEU A 413 -21.18 -15.93 11.76
C LEU A 413 -22.21 -14.81 12.02
N VAL A 414 -21.93 -13.58 11.58
CA VAL A 414 -22.82 -12.43 11.78
C VAL A 414 -24.09 -12.54 10.94
N THR A 415 -25.19 -12.00 11.48
CA THR A 415 -26.51 -11.99 10.85
C THR A 415 -27.11 -10.57 10.91
N ASP A 416 -28.30 -10.36 10.38
CA ASP A 416 -29.01 -9.08 10.42
C ASP A 416 -29.15 -8.51 11.83
N SER A 417 -29.32 -9.39 12.85
CA SER A 417 -29.41 -8.96 14.26
C SER A 417 -28.12 -8.30 14.77
N SER A 418 -26.97 -8.67 14.23
CA SER A 418 -25.66 -8.05 14.52
C SER A 418 -25.63 -6.63 14.03
N LEU A 419 -26.09 -6.38 12.80
CA LEU A 419 -25.98 -5.08 12.13
C LEU A 419 -26.77 -4.00 12.87
N LYS A 420 -27.90 -4.36 13.48
CA LYS A 420 -28.65 -3.45 14.36
C LYS A 420 -27.79 -2.93 15.52
N LYS A 421 -26.88 -3.76 16.05
CA LYS A 421 -25.99 -3.39 17.16
C LYS A 421 -24.84 -2.47 16.71
N LEU A 422 -24.48 -2.52 15.42
CA LEU A 422 -23.47 -1.66 14.83
C LEU A 422 -23.99 -0.26 14.42
N SER A 423 -25.31 -0.06 14.39
CA SER A 423 -25.94 1.19 13.90
C SER A 423 -25.46 2.46 14.63
N GLY A 424 -24.94 2.33 15.85
CA GLY A 424 -24.39 3.43 16.64
C GLY A 424 -22.91 3.76 16.36
N LEU A 425 -22.22 3.04 15.45
CA LEU A 425 -20.82 3.26 15.10
C LEU A 425 -20.70 4.27 13.94
N THR A 426 -21.19 5.47 14.16
CA THR A 426 -21.36 6.51 13.12
C THR A 426 -20.05 7.05 12.55
N SER A 427 -18.90 6.63 13.08
CA SER A 427 -17.57 6.94 12.52
C SER A 427 -17.12 5.97 11.43
N LEU A 428 -17.86 4.86 11.19
CA LEU A 428 -17.50 3.86 10.19
C LEU A 428 -17.46 4.45 8.79
N LYS A 429 -16.32 4.22 8.13
CA LYS A 429 -16.01 4.57 6.74
C LYS A 429 -15.93 3.33 5.86
N SER A 430 -15.52 2.19 6.43
CA SER A 430 -15.38 0.92 5.69
C SER A 430 -16.01 -0.21 6.51
N LEU A 431 -16.93 -0.94 5.87
CA LEU A 431 -17.59 -2.10 6.45
C LEU A 431 -17.60 -3.24 5.43
N ASN A 432 -16.96 -4.35 5.78
CA ASN A 432 -17.00 -5.58 5.00
C ASN A 432 -17.91 -6.60 5.71
N LEU A 433 -18.92 -7.06 4.96
CA LEU A 433 -19.95 -8.00 5.41
C LEU A 433 -20.08 -9.14 4.38
N ASP A 434 -19.00 -9.62 3.81
CA ASP A 434 -19.02 -10.80 2.94
C ASP A 434 -19.55 -12.01 3.75
N ALA A 435 -20.87 -12.08 3.86
CA ALA A 435 -21.57 -13.05 4.69
C ALA A 435 -22.95 -13.39 4.13
N ARG A 436 -23.21 -14.66 3.88
CA ARG A 436 -24.45 -15.17 3.29
C ARG A 436 -25.70 -15.03 4.17
N GLN A 437 -25.53 -14.65 5.44
CA GLN A 437 -26.63 -14.51 6.40
C GLN A 437 -27.14 -13.06 6.52
N ILE A 438 -26.61 -12.15 5.73
CA ILE A 438 -27.07 -10.76 5.66
C ILE A 438 -28.13 -10.63 4.57
N THR A 439 -29.23 -9.97 4.92
CA THR A 439 -30.38 -9.73 4.04
C THR A 439 -30.74 -8.25 3.97
N ASP A 440 -31.83 -7.93 3.28
CA ASP A 440 -32.40 -6.58 3.20
C ASP A 440 -32.61 -5.94 4.58
N ALA A 441 -33.01 -6.73 5.59
CA ALA A 441 -33.25 -6.26 6.95
C ALA A 441 -31.95 -5.79 7.64
N GLY A 442 -30.84 -6.48 7.41
CA GLY A 442 -29.53 -6.08 7.90
C GLY A 442 -29.05 -4.77 7.29
N LEU A 443 -29.19 -4.64 5.95
CA LEU A 443 -28.82 -3.42 5.25
C LEU A 443 -29.65 -2.21 5.73
N ALA A 444 -30.95 -2.39 5.92
CA ALA A 444 -31.83 -1.37 6.46
C ALA A 444 -31.44 -0.92 7.88
N ALA A 445 -30.91 -1.84 8.71
CA ALA A 445 -30.50 -1.53 10.08
C ALA A 445 -29.29 -0.59 10.18
N ILE A 446 -28.45 -0.51 9.15
CA ILE A 446 -27.21 0.30 9.15
C ILE A 446 -27.32 1.61 8.37
N THR A 447 -28.51 2.00 7.89
CA THR A 447 -28.72 3.23 7.11
C THR A 447 -28.26 4.51 7.81
N GLY A 448 -28.09 4.48 9.15
CA GLY A 448 -27.53 5.57 9.94
C GLY A 448 -26.01 5.75 9.80
N LEU A 449 -25.29 4.81 9.18
CA LEU A 449 -23.83 4.87 8.98
C LEU A 449 -23.49 5.72 7.75
N THR A 450 -23.89 6.98 7.77
CA THR A 450 -23.82 7.89 6.60
C THR A 450 -22.41 8.28 6.17
N LYS A 451 -21.38 7.99 7.00
CA LYS A 451 -19.97 8.23 6.66
C LYS A 451 -19.33 7.10 5.86
N LEU A 452 -20.07 6.02 5.58
CA LEU A 452 -19.54 4.90 4.79
C LEU A 452 -19.10 5.37 3.41
N THR A 453 -17.83 5.05 3.11
CA THR A 453 -17.19 5.23 1.81
C THR A 453 -16.95 3.89 1.10
N HIS A 454 -16.84 2.79 1.88
CA HIS A 454 -16.63 1.43 1.37
C HIS A 454 -17.62 0.48 2.04
N LEU A 455 -18.41 -0.22 1.23
CA LEU A 455 -19.36 -1.22 1.69
C LEU A 455 -19.25 -2.48 0.82
N ASP A 456 -18.83 -3.58 1.43
CA ASP A 456 -18.75 -4.89 0.78
C ASP A 456 -19.86 -5.79 1.34
N LEU A 457 -20.75 -6.22 0.44
CA LEU A 457 -21.89 -7.11 0.67
C LEU A 457 -21.80 -8.34 -0.24
N PHE A 458 -20.57 -8.80 -0.56
CA PHE A 458 -20.39 -9.99 -1.38
C PHE A 458 -21.12 -11.19 -0.76
N GLY A 459 -21.88 -11.92 -1.55
CA GLY A 459 -22.63 -13.09 -1.08
C GLY A 459 -23.85 -12.79 -0.20
N ALA A 460 -24.09 -11.54 0.21
CA ALA A 460 -25.30 -11.16 0.94
C ALA A 460 -26.55 -11.29 0.06
N ARG A 461 -27.69 -11.58 0.69
CA ARG A 461 -28.98 -11.79 0.01
C ARG A 461 -29.75 -10.48 -0.10
N ILE A 462 -29.19 -9.54 -0.85
CA ILE A 462 -29.81 -8.22 -1.07
C ILE A 462 -30.68 -8.27 -2.33
N SER A 463 -31.97 -7.97 -2.15
CA SER A 463 -32.94 -7.85 -3.22
C SER A 463 -33.13 -6.38 -3.67
N ASP A 464 -33.99 -6.17 -4.67
CA ASP A 464 -34.39 -4.82 -5.10
C ASP A 464 -34.99 -3.99 -3.97
N SER A 465 -35.70 -4.64 -3.04
CA SER A 465 -36.27 -4.00 -1.84
C SER A 465 -35.17 -3.49 -0.90
N GLY A 466 -34.14 -4.32 -0.64
CA GLY A 466 -33.00 -3.94 0.19
C GLY A 466 -32.16 -2.83 -0.44
N ALA A 467 -31.99 -2.86 -1.76
CA ALA A 467 -31.25 -1.85 -2.49
C ALA A 467 -31.78 -0.42 -2.28
N ASN A 468 -33.07 -0.25 -1.91
CA ASN A 468 -33.63 1.06 -1.55
C ASN A 468 -32.93 1.70 -0.33
N SER A 469 -32.32 0.91 0.54
CA SER A 469 -31.53 1.42 1.68
C SER A 469 -30.22 2.08 1.26
N LEU A 470 -29.67 1.76 0.07
CA LEU A 470 -28.39 2.28 -0.43
C LEU A 470 -28.42 3.79 -0.67
N LYS A 471 -29.56 4.38 -0.97
CA LYS A 471 -29.73 5.84 -1.15
C LYS A 471 -29.27 6.69 0.05
N HIS A 472 -29.13 6.08 1.24
CA HIS A 472 -28.68 6.76 2.46
C HIS A 472 -27.15 6.92 2.52
N PHE A 473 -26.39 6.15 1.76
CA PHE A 473 -24.93 6.15 1.78
C PHE A 473 -24.31 7.05 0.70
N LYS A 474 -24.61 8.34 0.74
CA LYS A 474 -24.22 9.32 -0.30
C LYS A 474 -22.71 9.47 -0.50
N ASN A 475 -21.90 9.05 0.50
CA ASN A 475 -20.45 9.17 0.47
C ASN A 475 -19.75 7.89 -0.08
N LEU A 476 -20.52 6.88 -0.53
CA LEU A 476 -19.93 5.65 -1.04
C LEU A 476 -19.06 5.92 -2.26
N GLN A 477 -17.82 5.43 -2.17
CA GLN A 477 -16.82 5.40 -3.22
C GLN A 477 -16.62 3.98 -3.77
N SER A 478 -16.84 2.96 -2.92
CA SER A 478 -16.72 1.55 -3.28
C SER A 478 -17.94 0.79 -2.77
N LEU A 479 -18.60 0.05 -3.68
CA LEU A 479 -19.75 -0.77 -3.39
C LEU A 479 -19.62 -2.13 -4.06
N GLU A 480 -19.77 -3.20 -3.28
CA GLU A 480 -19.86 -4.56 -3.78
C GLU A 480 -21.18 -5.20 -3.34
N ILE A 481 -22.00 -5.64 -4.31
CA ILE A 481 -23.23 -6.42 -4.09
C ILE A 481 -23.27 -7.53 -5.12
N CYS A 482 -22.64 -8.64 -4.82
CA CYS A 482 -22.49 -9.77 -5.73
C CYS A 482 -23.31 -10.96 -5.27
N GLY A 483 -23.88 -11.70 -6.23
CA GLY A 483 -24.65 -12.92 -5.93
C GLY A 483 -26.00 -12.67 -5.26
N GLY A 484 -26.46 -11.41 -5.23
CA GLY A 484 -27.76 -11.01 -4.73
C GLY A 484 -28.89 -11.29 -5.72
N GLY A 485 -30.07 -10.87 -5.36
CA GLY A 485 -31.26 -10.94 -6.21
C GLY A 485 -31.56 -9.65 -6.97
N LEU A 486 -30.56 -8.81 -7.27
CA LEU A 486 -30.77 -7.53 -7.91
C LEU A 486 -31.22 -7.70 -9.35
N THR A 487 -32.21 -6.88 -9.72
CA THR A 487 -32.63 -6.63 -11.10
C THR A 487 -32.38 -5.15 -11.47
N ASP A 488 -32.75 -4.76 -12.68
CA ASP A 488 -32.69 -3.37 -13.12
C ASP A 488 -33.48 -2.42 -12.19
N ALA A 489 -34.50 -2.92 -11.49
CA ALA A 489 -35.27 -2.12 -10.52
C ALA A 489 -34.45 -1.78 -9.27
N GLY A 490 -33.62 -2.72 -8.78
CA GLY A 490 -32.71 -2.48 -7.65
C GLY A 490 -31.61 -1.49 -7.97
N VAL A 491 -31.01 -1.61 -9.18
CA VAL A 491 -29.93 -0.72 -9.64
C VAL A 491 -30.39 0.75 -9.72
N LYS A 492 -31.66 1.04 -9.99
CA LYS A 492 -32.21 2.41 -9.96
C LYS A 492 -31.95 3.17 -8.66
N ASN A 493 -31.80 2.45 -7.54
CA ASN A 493 -31.51 3.06 -6.24
C ASN A 493 -30.05 3.55 -6.11
N LEU A 494 -29.17 3.18 -7.05
CA LEU A 494 -27.77 3.61 -7.06
C LEU A 494 -27.58 4.97 -7.76
N LYS A 495 -28.57 5.49 -8.49
CA LYS A 495 -28.46 6.68 -9.35
C LYS A 495 -27.86 7.92 -8.68
N ASP A 496 -28.09 8.07 -7.37
CA ASP A 496 -27.67 9.22 -6.57
C ASP A 496 -26.31 9.01 -5.86
N LEU A 497 -25.66 7.87 -6.03
CA LEU A 497 -24.37 7.56 -5.43
C LEU A 497 -23.22 8.06 -6.31
N VAL A 498 -23.23 9.36 -6.58
CA VAL A 498 -22.34 10.01 -7.56
C VAL A 498 -20.86 9.99 -7.18
N CYS A 499 -20.53 9.66 -5.92
CA CYS A 499 -19.15 9.51 -5.45
C CYS A 499 -18.53 8.14 -5.78
N LEU A 500 -19.31 7.17 -6.34
CA LEU A 500 -18.81 5.83 -6.63
C LEU A 500 -17.71 5.87 -7.69
N THR A 501 -16.55 5.34 -7.30
CA THR A 501 -15.39 5.11 -8.16
C THR A 501 -15.20 3.63 -8.48
N TRP A 502 -15.68 2.73 -7.62
CA TRP A 502 -15.61 1.29 -7.78
C TRP A 502 -16.98 0.65 -7.52
N LEU A 503 -17.50 -0.10 -8.49
CA LEU A 503 -18.80 -0.77 -8.41
C LEU A 503 -18.68 -2.20 -8.90
N ASN A 504 -19.04 -3.17 -8.04
CA ASN A 504 -19.13 -4.57 -8.38
C ASN A 504 -20.56 -5.09 -8.17
N LEU A 505 -21.24 -5.41 -9.26
CA LEU A 505 -22.57 -5.99 -9.32
C LEU A 505 -22.56 -7.39 -9.96
N SER A 506 -21.40 -8.05 -10.02
CA SER A 506 -21.28 -9.36 -10.66
C SER A 506 -22.21 -10.41 -10.03
N GLN A 507 -22.51 -11.47 -10.78
CA GLN A 507 -23.37 -12.58 -10.37
C GLN A 507 -24.85 -12.19 -10.11
N ASN A 508 -25.30 -10.97 -10.47
CA ASN A 508 -26.70 -10.60 -10.52
C ASN A 508 -27.26 -10.91 -11.93
N CYS A 509 -27.64 -12.16 -12.15
CA CYS A 509 -27.97 -12.69 -13.48
C CYS A 509 -29.19 -12.04 -14.16
N ASN A 510 -29.94 -11.19 -13.47
CA ASN A 510 -31.12 -10.52 -14.00
C ASN A 510 -30.87 -9.07 -14.41
N LEU A 511 -29.62 -8.58 -14.33
CA LEU A 511 -29.25 -7.25 -14.82
C LEU A 511 -29.20 -7.25 -16.36
N THR A 512 -29.79 -6.22 -16.96
CA THR A 512 -29.82 -6.01 -18.41
C THR A 512 -29.21 -4.67 -18.79
N ASP A 513 -29.23 -4.33 -20.07
CA ASP A 513 -28.75 -3.03 -20.59
C ASP A 513 -29.41 -1.83 -19.91
N LYS A 514 -30.62 -1.98 -19.34
CA LYS A 514 -31.29 -0.94 -18.54
C LYS A 514 -30.54 -0.59 -17.26
N SER A 515 -29.78 -1.54 -16.68
CA SER A 515 -28.89 -1.23 -15.56
C SER A 515 -27.76 -0.31 -15.98
N LEU A 516 -27.18 -0.50 -17.18
CA LEU A 516 -26.13 0.38 -17.70
C LEU A 516 -26.64 1.81 -17.95
N GLU A 517 -27.90 1.97 -18.36
CA GLU A 517 -28.52 3.29 -18.49
C GLU A 517 -28.50 4.07 -17.17
N VAL A 518 -28.83 3.40 -16.04
CA VAL A 518 -28.75 4.02 -14.71
C VAL A 518 -27.31 4.30 -14.30
N ILE A 519 -26.41 3.34 -14.51
CA ILE A 519 -24.99 3.44 -14.17
C ILE A 519 -24.30 4.56 -14.96
N SER A 520 -24.79 4.91 -16.15
CA SER A 520 -24.23 5.97 -16.98
C SER A 520 -24.13 7.33 -16.28
N GLY A 521 -24.98 7.59 -15.28
CA GLY A 521 -24.95 8.80 -14.45
C GLY A 521 -23.83 8.82 -13.39
N LEU A 522 -23.19 7.69 -13.12
CA LEU A 522 -22.12 7.57 -12.11
C LEU A 522 -20.76 7.93 -12.73
N THR A 523 -20.59 9.16 -13.17
CA THR A 523 -19.45 9.61 -13.98
C THR A 523 -18.09 9.57 -13.27
N ALA A 524 -18.08 9.41 -11.95
CA ALA A 524 -16.86 9.23 -11.16
C ALA A 524 -16.27 7.80 -11.25
N LEU A 525 -16.99 6.82 -11.86
CA LEU A 525 -16.57 5.43 -11.92
C LEU A 525 -15.22 5.26 -12.64
N VAL A 526 -14.31 4.56 -11.96
CA VAL A 526 -13.00 4.13 -12.44
C VAL A 526 -13.01 2.63 -12.74
N SER A 527 -13.76 1.84 -11.97
CA SER A 527 -13.87 0.39 -12.13
C SER A 527 -15.32 -0.06 -12.04
N LEU A 528 -15.75 -0.84 -13.04
CA LEU A 528 -17.08 -1.46 -13.10
C LEU A 528 -16.94 -2.95 -13.40
N ASN A 529 -17.52 -3.78 -12.52
CA ASN A 529 -17.71 -5.21 -12.76
C ASN A 529 -19.21 -5.53 -12.74
N ILE A 530 -19.71 -6.04 -13.86
CA ILE A 530 -21.10 -6.48 -14.03
C ILE A 530 -21.15 -7.85 -14.75
N SER A 531 -20.18 -8.70 -14.43
CA SER A 531 -20.05 -10.05 -14.97
C SER A 531 -21.24 -10.94 -14.58
N ASN A 532 -21.46 -12.01 -15.32
CA ASN A 532 -22.58 -12.94 -15.12
C ASN A 532 -23.95 -12.23 -15.15
N SER A 533 -24.15 -11.37 -16.14
CA SER A 533 -25.38 -10.61 -16.36
C SER A 533 -25.91 -10.80 -17.80
N ARG A 534 -27.07 -10.21 -18.11
CA ARG A 534 -27.69 -10.24 -19.44
C ARG A 534 -27.36 -9.02 -20.28
N ILE A 535 -26.23 -8.37 -20.00
CA ILE A 535 -25.73 -7.23 -20.76
C ILE A 535 -25.37 -7.68 -22.17
N THR A 536 -25.69 -6.85 -23.16
CA THR A 536 -25.43 -7.08 -24.58
C THR A 536 -24.54 -5.98 -25.17
N ASN A 537 -24.09 -6.17 -26.42
CA ASN A 537 -23.33 -5.15 -27.15
C ASN A 537 -24.11 -3.83 -27.29
N GLU A 538 -25.46 -3.88 -27.36
CA GLU A 538 -26.30 -2.69 -27.46
C GLU A 538 -26.23 -1.83 -26.20
N GLY A 539 -26.06 -2.45 -25.02
CA GLY A 539 -25.92 -1.76 -23.74
C GLY A 539 -24.65 -0.92 -23.62
N LEU A 540 -23.58 -1.26 -24.36
CA LEU A 540 -22.30 -0.57 -24.26
C LEU A 540 -22.37 0.92 -24.56
N GLN A 541 -23.36 1.37 -25.37
CA GLN A 541 -23.56 2.79 -25.66
C GLN A 541 -23.79 3.63 -24.40
N TYR A 542 -24.40 3.06 -23.35
CA TYR A 542 -24.66 3.75 -22.07
C TYR A 542 -23.39 4.01 -21.27
N LEU A 543 -22.28 3.33 -21.56
CA LEU A 543 -21.00 3.55 -20.87
C LEU A 543 -20.22 4.77 -21.40
N LYS A 544 -20.60 5.37 -22.53
CA LYS A 544 -19.91 6.52 -23.15
C LYS A 544 -19.68 7.72 -22.21
N PRO A 545 -20.59 8.06 -21.27
CA PRO A 545 -20.38 9.15 -20.33
C PRO A 545 -19.29 8.89 -19.26
N LEU A 546 -18.92 7.62 -19.01
CA LEU A 546 -18.00 7.22 -17.95
C LEU A 546 -16.54 7.46 -18.33
N LYS A 547 -16.15 8.71 -18.55
CA LYS A 547 -14.82 9.11 -19.07
C LYS A 547 -13.65 8.72 -18.16
N ASN A 548 -13.92 8.48 -16.85
CA ASN A 548 -12.92 8.08 -15.88
C ASN A 548 -12.71 6.56 -15.81
N LEU A 549 -13.50 5.77 -16.57
CA LEU A 549 -13.47 4.32 -16.50
C LEU A 549 -12.12 3.77 -17.02
N ARG A 550 -11.41 3.03 -16.16
CA ARG A 550 -10.13 2.39 -16.45
C ARG A 550 -10.21 0.86 -16.50
N SER A 551 -11.17 0.28 -15.77
CA SER A 551 -11.37 -1.16 -15.71
C SER A 551 -12.84 -1.51 -15.93
N LEU A 552 -13.11 -2.43 -16.86
CA LEU A 552 -14.43 -2.92 -17.19
C LEU A 552 -14.41 -4.45 -17.25
N THR A 553 -15.21 -5.11 -16.41
CA THR A 553 -15.34 -6.57 -16.40
C THR A 553 -16.77 -6.97 -16.72
N LEU A 554 -16.92 -7.77 -17.79
CA LEU A 554 -18.18 -8.24 -18.37
C LEU A 554 -18.15 -9.74 -18.67
N GLU A 555 -17.37 -10.49 -17.89
CA GLU A 555 -17.24 -11.96 -18.06
C GLU A 555 -18.61 -12.64 -18.02
N SER A 556 -18.79 -13.67 -18.85
CA SER A 556 -20.03 -14.43 -18.95
C SER A 556 -21.26 -13.53 -19.26
N SER A 557 -21.10 -12.53 -20.11
CA SER A 557 -22.17 -11.69 -20.65
C SER A 557 -22.28 -11.90 -22.18
N LYS A 558 -23.22 -11.21 -22.84
CA LYS A 558 -23.38 -11.26 -24.30
C LYS A 558 -22.59 -10.16 -25.01
N VAL A 559 -21.44 -9.77 -24.46
CA VAL A 559 -20.60 -8.69 -24.97
C VAL A 559 -19.33 -9.25 -25.57
N THR A 560 -18.92 -8.71 -26.72
CA THR A 560 -17.72 -9.14 -27.43
C THR A 560 -16.54 -8.18 -27.19
N ALA A 561 -15.31 -8.70 -27.17
CA ALA A 561 -14.10 -7.89 -27.02
C ALA A 561 -13.97 -6.84 -28.13
N SER A 562 -14.43 -7.14 -29.36
CA SER A 562 -14.38 -6.19 -30.48
C SER A 562 -15.23 -4.95 -30.24
N GLU A 563 -16.43 -5.11 -29.67
CA GLU A 563 -17.31 -3.98 -29.37
C GLU A 563 -16.78 -3.14 -28.19
N ILE A 564 -16.18 -3.76 -27.19
CA ILE A 564 -15.52 -3.00 -26.11
C ILE A 564 -14.34 -2.18 -26.66
N ARG A 565 -13.53 -2.73 -27.58
CA ARG A 565 -12.44 -1.97 -28.23
C ARG A 565 -12.98 -0.79 -29.04
N LYS A 566 -14.08 -0.95 -29.78
CA LYS A 566 -14.72 0.15 -30.48
C LYS A 566 -15.15 1.25 -29.50
N LEU A 567 -15.75 0.87 -28.37
CA LEU A 567 -16.16 1.81 -27.34
C LEU A 567 -14.93 2.52 -26.71
N GLN A 568 -13.86 1.79 -26.45
CA GLN A 568 -12.59 2.35 -25.93
C GLN A 568 -12.06 3.45 -26.84
N PHE A 569 -11.89 3.16 -28.12
CA PHE A 569 -11.38 4.14 -29.10
C PHE A 569 -12.33 5.32 -29.31
N ALA A 570 -13.65 5.07 -29.33
CA ALA A 570 -14.62 6.10 -29.66
C ALA A 570 -14.97 7.01 -28.46
N ALA A 571 -14.92 6.50 -27.24
CA ALA A 571 -15.52 7.21 -26.10
C ALA A 571 -14.81 7.07 -24.76
N LEU A 572 -14.01 6.03 -24.51
CA LEU A 572 -13.39 5.74 -23.22
C LEU A 572 -11.85 5.69 -23.30
N PRO A 573 -11.18 6.83 -23.51
CA PRO A 573 -9.73 6.86 -23.75
C PRO A 573 -8.90 6.35 -22.55
N ASN A 574 -9.46 6.37 -21.35
CA ASN A 574 -8.81 5.93 -20.12
C ASN A 574 -8.99 4.42 -19.83
N LEU A 575 -9.77 3.69 -20.63
CA LEU A 575 -10.02 2.27 -20.41
C LEU A 575 -8.77 1.46 -20.78
N VAL A 576 -8.06 0.95 -19.79
CA VAL A 576 -6.81 0.18 -19.97
C VAL A 576 -6.98 -1.31 -19.75
N SER A 577 -8.00 -1.73 -18.99
CA SER A 577 -8.27 -3.13 -18.69
C SER A 577 -9.73 -3.47 -18.96
N PHE A 578 -9.96 -4.50 -19.75
CA PHE A 578 -11.31 -5.04 -19.93
C PHE A 578 -11.27 -6.55 -20.12
N ARG A 579 -12.31 -7.23 -19.59
CA ARG A 579 -12.46 -8.70 -19.68
C ARG A 579 -13.90 -8.99 -20.10
N PRO A 580 -14.12 -9.42 -21.36
CA PRO A 580 -15.44 -9.80 -21.86
C PRO A 580 -15.78 -11.28 -21.59
N GLU A 581 -14.75 -12.14 -21.42
CA GLU A 581 -14.92 -13.60 -21.26
C GLU A 581 -14.11 -14.12 -20.05
#